data_9d45f824a4d35d831a94041f5c0faf28
#
_entry.id   9d45f824a4d35d831a94041f5c0faf28
#
_cell.length_a   1.000
_cell.length_b   1.000
_cell.length_c   1.000
_cell.angle_alpha   90.00
_cell.angle_beta   90.00
_cell.angle_gamma   90.00
#
_symmetry.space_group_name_H-M   'P 1'
#
loop_
_entity.id
_entity.type
_entity.pdbx_description
1 polymer ?
#
loop_
_entity_poly.entity_id
_entity_poly.type
_entity_poly.pdbx_seq_one_letter_code
_entity_poly.pdbx_strand_id
1 'polypeptide(L)'
;MGRAFPELQMVTFTLGGISATPMAMVDEKGNGCTFDTISNVWTEKLARAITIQMGGSAMCSLYPVTAKQCKDYLIRGSLSLIHHIGNIIEKHSFNAYQLLVKELNGKHLFQGRVRDVERRSEGGWNRGIVKLEGTGEFVNRDAKIDFQNEFLVAMEGDTILATTPDLICVFDANTGTPVTAETIKYGLAVNVLGLPCDPIWRSEKALDIIGPRYFKYDIDYQPL
;
A
#
# COMPACT_ATOMS: atom_id res chain seq x y z
N MET A 1 3.85 -0.72 5.73
CA MET A 1 3.29 -1.35 4.52
C MET A 1 4.22 -2.45 4.05
N GLY A 2 3.75 -3.68 4.03
CA GLY A 2 4.51 -4.80 3.50
C GLY A 2 4.31 -4.89 2.01
N ARG A 3 5.30 -4.47 1.24
CA ARG A 3 5.39 -4.87 -0.14
C ARG A 3 6.35 -6.02 -0.26
N ALA A 4 6.16 -6.86 -1.25
CA ALA A 4 6.74 -8.19 -1.27
C ALA A 4 8.27 -8.25 -1.40
N PHE A 5 9.02 -7.14 -1.57
CA PHE A 5 10.44 -7.22 -1.90
C PHE A 5 11.26 -6.04 -1.38
N PRO A 6 12.61 -6.22 -1.34
CA PRO A 6 13.54 -5.42 -0.53
C PRO A 6 13.39 -3.91 -0.66
N GLU A 7 13.29 -3.40 -1.86
CA GLU A 7 13.24 -1.97 -2.07
C GLU A 7 11.92 -1.37 -1.55
N LEU A 8 10.82 -2.09 -1.70
CA LEU A 8 9.48 -1.63 -1.34
C LEU A 8 8.94 -2.21 -0.03
N GLN A 9 9.56 -3.24 0.52
CA GLN A 9 9.09 -3.90 1.74
C GLN A 9 9.60 -3.20 3.00
N MET A 10 10.87 -2.86 3.02
CA MET A 10 11.54 -2.22 4.15
C MET A 10 12.22 -0.93 3.69
N VAL A 11 11.43 -0.02 3.11
CA VAL A 11 11.91 1.21 2.49
C VAL A 11 12.76 2.04 3.45
N THR A 12 12.45 2.05 4.74
CA THR A 12 13.25 2.79 5.74
C THR A 12 14.69 2.27 5.84
N PHE A 13 14.91 0.97 5.69
CA PHE A 13 16.27 0.42 5.63
C PHE A 13 16.95 0.79 4.31
N THR A 14 16.24 0.72 3.19
CA THR A 14 16.76 1.16 1.89
C THR A 14 17.14 2.65 1.91
N LEU A 15 16.30 3.51 2.48
CA LEU A 15 16.60 4.94 2.67
C LEU A 15 17.82 5.19 3.56
N GLY A 16 18.03 4.32 4.55
CA GLY A 16 19.22 4.32 5.41
C GLY A 16 20.47 3.73 4.77
N GLY A 17 20.42 3.32 3.51
CA GLY A 17 21.56 2.71 2.80
C GLY A 17 21.90 1.28 3.27
N ILE A 18 20.97 0.60 3.95
CA ILE A 18 21.18 -0.76 4.43
C ILE A 18 20.88 -1.75 3.31
N SER A 19 21.82 -2.69 3.07
CA SER A 19 21.64 -3.75 2.08
C SER A 19 20.59 -4.77 2.54
N ALA A 20 19.74 -5.20 1.59
CA ALA A 20 18.85 -6.32 1.78
C ALA A 20 19.58 -7.67 1.76
N THR A 21 20.78 -7.71 1.20
CA THR A 21 21.59 -8.95 1.08
C THR A 21 22.62 -9.08 2.21
N PRO A 22 23.00 -10.34 2.53
CA PRO A 22 22.58 -11.59 1.92
C PRO A 22 21.08 -11.86 2.17
N MET A 23 20.38 -12.31 1.12
CA MET A 23 18.96 -12.66 1.19
C MET A 23 18.78 -14.12 0.83
N ALA A 24 17.89 -14.81 1.51
CA ALA A 24 17.47 -16.17 1.19
C ALA A 24 15.97 -16.22 0.91
N MET A 25 15.56 -17.07 -0.02
CA MET A 25 14.15 -17.34 -0.33
C MET A 25 13.89 -18.84 -0.40
N VAL A 26 12.67 -19.23 -0.05
CA VAL A 26 12.21 -20.62 -0.17
C VAL A 26 10.72 -20.63 -0.53
N ASP A 27 10.32 -21.49 -1.47
CA ASP A 27 8.90 -21.73 -1.79
C ASP A 27 8.28 -22.83 -0.90
N GLU A 28 7.00 -23.04 -1.04
CA GLU A 28 6.25 -24.07 -0.30
C GLU A 28 6.69 -25.51 -0.62
N LYS A 29 7.40 -25.72 -1.73
CA LYS A 29 7.91 -27.05 -2.18
C LYS A 29 9.32 -27.32 -1.69
N GLY A 30 9.94 -26.32 -1.02
CA GLY A 30 11.30 -26.43 -0.50
C GLY A 30 12.40 -26.03 -1.51
N ASN A 31 12.03 -25.43 -2.67
CA ASN A 31 13.04 -24.87 -3.57
C ASN A 31 13.60 -23.59 -2.97
N GLY A 32 14.89 -23.54 -2.72
CA GLY A 32 15.58 -22.41 -2.11
C GLY A 32 16.57 -21.73 -3.03
N CYS A 33 16.78 -20.44 -2.84
CA CYS A 33 17.86 -19.68 -3.47
C CYS A 33 18.38 -18.59 -2.52
N THR A 34 19.60 -18.14 -2.78
CA THR A 34 20.23 -17.04 -2.08
C THR A 34 20.67 -15.96 -3.06
N PHE A 35 20.69 -14.71 -2.56
CA PHE A 35 21.09 -13.55 -3.36
C PHE A 35 22.19 -12.79 -2.65
N ASP A 36 23.17 -12.40 -3.46
CA ASP A 36 24.13 -11.35 -3.16
C ASP A 36 24.17 -10.41 -4.35
N THR A 37 23.76 -9.16 -4.17
CA THR A 37 23.57 -8.22 -5.26
C THR A 37 24.18 -6.86 -4.94
N ILE A 38 24.41 -6.08 -5.98
CA ILE A 38 25.04 -4.75 -5.87
C ILE A 38 24.12 -3.67 -5.30
N SER A 39 22.80 -3.92 -5.25
CA SER A 39 21.82 -2.96 -4.70
C SER A 39 20.48 -3.61 -4.41
N ASN A 40 19.67 -2.98 -3.54
CA ASN A 40 18.32 -3.45 -3.21
C ASN A 40 17.37 -3.47 -4.43
N VAL A 41 17.56 -2.57 -5.40
CA VAL A 41 16.84 -2.58 -6.68
C VAL A 41 17.09 -3.87 -7.46
N TRP A 42 18.34 -4.31 -7.53
CA TRP A 42 18.66 -5.58 -8.19
C TRP A 42 18.17 -6.78 -7.40
N THR A 43 18.26 -6.75 -6.08
CA THR A 43 17.68 -7.80 -5.23
C THR A 43 16.18 -7.95 -5.51
N GLU A 44 15.46 -6.84 -5.56
CA GLU A 44 14.02 -6.85 -5.88
C GLU A 44 13.73 -7.46 -7.26
N LYS A 45 14.42 -7.01 -8.31
CA LYS A 45 14.22 -7.51 -9.67
C LYS A 45 14.45 -9.02 -9.80
N LEU A 46 15.54 -9.51 -9.23
CA LEU A 46 15.89 -10.92 -9.29
C LEU A 46 14.97 -11.77 -8.42
N ALA A 47 14.70 -11.35 -7.19
CA ALA A 47 13.80 -12.04 -6.28
C ALA A 47 12.39 -12.16 -6.86
N ARG A 48 11.87 -11.09 -7.49
CA ARG A 48 10.56 -11.11 -8.13
C ARG A 48 10.50 -12.08 -9.30
N ALA A 49 11.51 -12.09 -10.16
CA ALA A 49 11.58 -13.01 -11.29
C ALA A 49 11.54 -14.48 -10.83
N ILE A 50 12.26 -14.80 -9.76
CA ILE A 50 12.27 -16.14 -9.19
C ILE A 50 10.95 -16.47 -8.48
N THR A 51 10.37 -15.53 -7.74
CA THR A 51 9.09 -15.76 -7.06
C THR A 51 7.97 -16.10 -8.05
N ILE A 52 7.96 -15.49 -9.24
CA ILE A 52 7.00 -15.85 -10.29
C ILE A 52 7.16 -17.32 -10.68
N GLN A 53 8.38 -17.81 -10.85
CA GLN A 53 8.67 -19.21 -11.16
C GLN A 53 8.33 -20.16 -9.99
N MET A 54 8.38 -19.67 -8.77
CA MET A 54 8.00 -20.41 -7.55
C MET A 54 6.47 -20.49 -7.35
N GLY A 55 5.68 -19.92 -8.26
CA GLY A 55 4.21 -19.93 -8.16
C GLY A 55 3.61 -18.65 -7.57
N GLY A 56 4.37 -17.57 -7.50
CA GLY A 56 3.91 -16.25 -7.07
C GLY A 56 4.05 -15.95 -5.57
N SER A 57 4.52 -16.92 -4.78
CA SER A 57 4.74 -16.76 -3.33
C SER A 57 6.03 -17.45 -2.88
N ALA A 58 6.77 -16.81 -2.01
CA ALA A 58 7.94 -17.39 -1.34
C ALA A 58 8.18 -16.72 0.00
N MET A 59 8.67 -17.48 0.98
CA MET A 59 9.19 -16.94 2.23
C MET A 59 10.58 -16.39 2.00
N CYS A 60 10.89 -15.23 2.61
CA CYS A 60 12.22 -14.64 2.48
C CYS A 60 12.78 -14.19 3.83
N SER A 61 14.10 -14.30 3.95
CA SER A 61 14.89 -13.71 5.02
C SER A 61 15.86 -12.71 4.38
N LEU A 62 15.80 -11.46 4.80
CA LEU A 62 16.53 -10.34 4.20
C LEU A 62 16.82 -9.27 5.26
N TYR A 63 17.67 -8.31 4.92
CA TYR A 63 18.11 -7.25 5.84
C TYR A 63 18.70 -7.81 7.13
N PRO A 64 19.89 -8.39 7.09
CA PRO A 64 20.60 -8.78 8.31
C PRO A 64 21.02 -7.53 9.08
N VAL A 65 20.20 -7.09 10.02
CA VAL A 65 20.36 -5.84 10.74
C VAL A 65 20.59 -6.04 12.23
N THR A 66 21.30 -5.11 12.84
CA THR A 66 21.48 -5.04 14.29
C THR A 66 20.28 -4.37 14.97
N ALA A 67 20.12 -4.60 16.27
CA ALA A 67 19.11 -3.91 17.07
C ALA A 67 19.29 -2.38 17.05
N LYS A 68 20.51 -1.89 16.91
CA LYS A 68 20.77 -0.44 16.75
C LYS A 68 20.19 0.06 15.44
N GLN A 69 20.44 -0.60 14.33
CA GLN A 69 19.88 -0.24 13.02
C GLN A 69 18.35 -0.29 13.03
N CYS A 70 17.73 -1.28 13.68
CA CYS A 70 16.28 -1.28 13.86
C CYS A 70 15.78 -0.02 14.60
N LYS A 71 16.44 0.38 15.68
CA LYS A 71 16.07 1.59 16.44
C LYS A 71 16.25 2.88 15.65
N ASP A 72 17.27 2.93 14.78
CA ASP A 72 17.62 4.13 14.01
C ASP A 72 16.74 4.31 12.77
N TYR A 73 16.27 3.22 12.15
CA TYR A 73 15.61 3.27 10.84
C TYR A 73 14.14 2.80 10.83
N LEU A 74 13.64 2.12 11.84
CA LEU A 74 12.23 1.74 11.88
C LEU A 74 11.37 2.86 12.47
N ILE A 75 10.16 2.98 11.95
CA ILE A 75 9.16 3.92 12.47
C ILE A 75 8.68 3.45 13.84
N ARG A 76 8.90 4.28 14.83
CA ARG A 76 8.54 3.96 16.22
C ARG A 76 7.02 3.96 16.40
N GLY A 77 6.51 3.04 17.22
CA GLY A 77 5.10 2.98 17.54
C GLY A 77 4.21 2.34 16.46
N SER A 78 4.77 1.85 15.34
CA SER A 78 3.99 1.25 14.24
C SER A 78 3.08 0.11 14.71
N LEU A 79 3.57 -0.79 15.57
CA LEU A 79 2.76 -1.88 16.12
C LEU A 79 1.62 -1.37 17.00
N SER A 80 1.87 -0.37 17.83
CA SER A 80 0.84 0.26 18.66
C SER A 80 -0.23 0.93 17.81
N LEU A 81 0.17 1.61 16.73
CA LEU A 81 -0.74 2.22 15.77
C LEU A 81 -1.61 1.17 15.07
N ILE A 82 -1.00 0.09 14.57
CA ILE A 82 -1.73 -0.99 13.89
C ILE A 82 -2.73 -1.63 14.85
N HIS A 83 -2.33 -1.91 16.08
CA HIS A 83 -3.21 -2.45 17.11
C HIS A 83 -4.36 -1.48 17.44
N HIS A 84 -4.09 -0.19 17.53
CA HIS A 84 -5.12 0.83 17.76
C HIS A 84 -6.13 0.89 16.62
N ILE A 85 -5.67 0.91 15.37
CA ILE A 85 -6.53 0.85 14.18
C ILE A 85 -7.39 -0.42 14.19
N GLY A 86 -6.79 -1.58 14.47
CA GLY A 86 -7.52 -2.85 14.57
C GLY A 86 -8.63 -2.81 15.63
N ASN A 87 -8.35 -2.26 16.81
CA ASN A 87 -9.34 -2.10 17.87
C ASN A 87 -10.51 -1.17 17.47
N ILE A 88 -10.23 -0.09 16.73
CA ILE A 88 -11.30 0.80 16.23
C ILE A 88 -12.21 0.03 15.27
N ILE A 89 -11.62 -0.70 14.31
CA ILE A 89 -12.37 -1.47 13.32
C ILE A 89 -13.24 -2.53 14.01
N GLU A 90 -12.66 -3.29 14.94
CA GLU A 90 -13.36 -4.36 15.64
C GLU A 90 -14.52 -3.86 16.51
N LYS A 91 -14.32 -2.75 17.24
CA LYS A 91 -15.31 -2.25 18.21
C LYS A 91 -16.41 -1.39 17.60
N HIS A 92 -16.16 -0.73 16.46
CA HIS A 92 -17.06 0.29 15.93
C HIS A 92 -17.70 -0.07 14.58
N SER A 93 -17.33 -1.21 13.98
CA SER A 93 -17.94 -1.73 12.74
C SER A 93 -18.07 -0.63 11.67
N PHE A 94 -19.28 -0.41 11.14
CA PHE A 94 -19.54 0.54 10.06
C PHE A 94 -19.20 2.02 10.40
N ASN A 95 -19.06 2.39 11.68
CA ASN A 95 -18.63 3.73 12.10
C ASN A 95 -17.10 3.85 12.23
N ALA A 96 -16.34 2.76 12.06
CA ALA A 96 -14.90 2.73 12.24
C ALA A 96 -14.19 3.77 11.36
N TYR A 97 -14.64 3.93 10.12
CA TYR A 97 -14.03 4.86 9.17
C TYR A 97 -14.05 6.31 9.66
N GLN A 98 -15.15 6.76 10.29
CA GLN A 98 -15.29 8.13 10.82
C GLN A 98 -14.33 8.38 11.98
N LEU A 99 -14.16 7.37 12.85
CA LEU A 99 -13.23 7.44 13.98
C LEU A 99 -11.78 7.46 13.49
N LEU A 100 -11.43 6.62 12.50
CA LEU A 100 -10.11 6.63 11.90
C LEU A 100 -9.77 7.98 11.27
N VAL A 101 -10.70 8.57 10.51
CA VAL A 101 -10.54 9.91 9.95
C VAL A 101 -10.26 10.93 11.07
N LYS A 102 -11.03 10.90 12.14
CA LYS A 102 -10.89 11.85 13.26
C LYS A 102 -9.58 11.65 14.05
N GLU A 103 -9.26 10.41 14.41
CA GLU A 103 -8.13 10.13 15.29
C GLU A 103 -6.77 10.16 14.57
N LEU A 104 -6.75 9.88 13.28
CA LEU A 104 -5.54 9.85 12.46
C LEU A 104 -5.38 11.09 11.56
N ASN A 105 -6.17 12.14 11.78
CA ASN A 105 -6.17 13.36 10.96
C ASN A 105 -6.34 13.05 9.45
N GLY A 106 -7.18 12.08 9.15
CA GLY A 106 -7.47 11.68 7.78
C GLY A 106 -8.54 12.55 7.13
N LYS A 107 -8.89 12.18 5.89
CA LYS A 107 -9.98 12.78 5.12
C LYS A 107 -10.93 11.70 4.62
N HIS A 108 -12.23 11.96 4.63
CA HIS A 108 -13.21 11.19 3.87
C HIS A 108 -13.14 11.67 2.42
N LEU A 109 -12.59 10.85 1.54
CA LEU A 109 -12.32 11.25 0.16
C LEU A 109 -13.53 11.09 -0.74
N PHE A 110 -14.26 9.97 -0.59
CA PHE A 110 -15.39 9.63 -1.44
C PHE A 110 -16.28 8.57 -0.80
N GLN A 111 -17.58 8.61 -1.15
CA GLN A 111 -18.54 7.56 -0.85
C GLN A 111 -19.26 7.18 -2.13
N GLY A 112 -19.31 5.90 -2.44
CA GLY A 112 -19.93 5.47 -3.69
C GLY A 112 -20.16 3.96 -3.78
N ARG A 113 -20.60 3.56 -4.96
CA ARG A 113 -20.75 2.17 -5.35
C ARG A 113 -19.70 1.82 -6.40
N VAL A 114 -19.07 0.69 -6.24
CA VAL A 114 -18.13 0.17 -7.24
C VAL A 114 -18.89 -0.17 -8.53
N ARG A 115 -18.61 0.57 -9.59
CA ARG A 115 -19.23 0.44 -10.90
C ARG A 115 -18.47 -0.49 -11.84
N ASP A 116 -17.14 -0.54 -11.65
CA ASP A 116 -16.25 -1.37 -12.45
C ASP A 116 -14.94 -1.63 -11.71
N VAL A 117 -14.32 -2.78 -11.97
CA VAL A 117 -12.98 -3.12 -11.49
C VAL A 117 -12.19 -3.79 -12.59
N GLU A 118 -11.32 -3.03 -13.22
CA GLU A 118 -10.36 -3.55 -14.17
C GLU A 118 -9.16 -4.14 -13.43
N ARG A 119 -8.78 -5.38 -13.76
CA ARG A 119 -7.60 -6.05 -13.18
C ARG A 119 -6.74 -6.67 -14.26
N ARG A 120 -5.43 -6.58 -14.07
CA ARG A 120 -4.45 -7.29 -14.86
C ARG A 120 -3.27 -7.71 -14.00
N SER A 121 -2.76 -8.92 -14.23
CA SER A 121 -1.50 -9.36 -13.64
C SER A 121 -0.36 -9.05 -14.61
N GLU A 122 0.58 -8.24 -14.18
CA GLU A 122 1.70 -7.79 -15.00
C GLU A 122 2.98 -7.77 -14.18
N GLY A 123 3.98 -8.55 -14.56
CA GLY A 123 5.29 -8.60 -13.87
C GLY A 123 5.21 -8.98 -12.40
N GLY A 124 4.26 -9.87 -12.02
CA GLY A 124 4.03 -10.27 -10.63
C GLY A 124 3.27 -9.23 -9.79
N TRP A 125 2.67 -8.23 -10.43
CA TRP A 125 1.83 -7.22 -9.79
C TRP A 125 0.36 -7.39 -10.18
N ASN A 126 -0.54 -7.26 -9.20
CA ASN A 126 -1.96 -7.07 -9.44
C ASN A 126 -2.23 -5.58 -9.65
N ARG A 127 -2.40 -5.17 -10.89
CA ARG A 127 -2.66 -3.78 -11.28
C ARG A 127 -4.09 -3.59 -11.73
N GLY A 128 -4.63 -2.39 -11.55
CA GLY A 128 -5.95 -2.08 -12.06
C GLY A 128 -6.49 -0.74 -11.64
N ILE A 129 -7.78 -0.57 -11.97
CA ILE A 129 -8.54 0.64 -11.71
C ILE A 129 -9.90 0.23 -11.14
N VAL A 130 -10.29 0.88 -10.05
CA VAL A 130 -11.65 0.82 -9.51
C VAL A 130 -12.37 2.08 -9.93
N LYS A 131 -13.55 1.95 -10.55
CA LYS A 131 -14.43 3.07 -10.88
C LYS A 131 -15.60 3.12 -9.89
N LEU A 132 -15.86 4.29 -9.36
CA LEU A 132 -16.87 4.54 -8.34
C LEU A 132 -17.90 5.53 -8.86
N GLU A 133 -19.18 5.22 -8.66
CA GLU A 133 -20.30 6.13 -8.83
C GLU A 133 -20.71 6.64 -7.44
N GLY A 134 -20.75 7.96 -7.29
CA GLY A 134 -20.99 8.60 -6.00
C GLY A 134 -22.38 8.38 -5.44
N THR A 135 -22.47 8.26 -4.12
CA THR A 135 -23.72 8.16 -3.35
C THR A 135 -23.72 9.17 -2.19
N GLY A 136 -24.89 9.40 -1.59
CA GLY A 136 -25.01 10.35 -0.49
C GLY A 136 -24.60 11.76 -0.91
N GLU A 137 -23.66 12.36 -0.21
CA GLU A 137 -23.13 13.71 -0.52
C GLU A 137 -22.32 13.77 -1.83
N PHE A 138 -21.95 12.60 -2.37
CA PHE A 138 -21.19 12.47 -3.62
C PHE A 138 -22.06 12.09 -4.83
N VAL A 139 -23.37 12.15 -4.72
CA VAL A 139 -24.30 11.83 -5.83
C VAL A 139 -23.98 12.69 -7.06
N ASN A 140 -24.06 12.11 -8.26
CA ASN A 140 -23.69 12.72 -9.55
C ASN A 140 -22.18 13.04 -9.70
N ARG A 141 -21.34 12.42 -8.89
CA ARG A 141 -19.87 12.52 -8.97
C ARG A 141 -19.31 11.12 -9.23
N ASP A 142 -18.23 11.04 -9.99
CA ASP A 142 -17.54 9.80 -10.29
C ASP A 142 -16.08 9.90 -9.81
N ALA A 143 -15.59 8.83 -9.21
CA ALA A 143 -14.20 8.74 -8.81
C ALA A 143 -13.54 7.47 -9.35
N LYS A 144 -12.22 7.49 -9.41
CA LYS A 144 -11.41 6.31 -9.72
C LYS A 144 -10.30 6.13 -8.69
N ILE A 145 -9.93 4.88 -8.46
CA ILE A 145 -8.79 4.52 -7.62
C ILE A 145 -7.91 3.58 -8.42
N ASP A 146 -6.70 4.00 -8.70
CA ASP A 146 -5.69 3.17 -9.34
C ASP A 146 -4.92 2.38 -8.29
N PHE A 147 -4.58 1.12 -8.60
CA PHE A 147 -3.86 0.25 -7.68
C PHE A 147 -2.77 -0.58 -8.34
N GLN A 148 -1.76 -0.93 -7.54
CA GLN A 148 -0.76 -1.95 -7.83
C GLN A 148 -0.49 -2.72 -6.53
N ASN A 149 -1.22 -3.83 -6.31
CA ASN A 149 -1.43 -4.54 -5.06
C ASN A 149 -2.10 -3.65 -4.00
N GLU A 150 -1.61 -2.44 -3.81
CA GLU A 150 -2.15 -1.39 -2.91
C GLU A 150 -2.83 -0.30 -3.71
N PHE A 151 -3.78 0.41 -3.12
CA PHE A 151 -4.35 1.63 -3.70
C PHE A 151 -3.28 2.73 -3.73
N LEU A 152 -3.06 3.34 -4.89
CA LEU A 152 -1.96 4.26 -5.13
C LEU A 152 -2.40 5.70 -5.37
N VAL A 153 -3.47 5.88 -6.16
CA VAL A 153 -3.98 7.19 -6.55
C VAL A 153 -5.50 7.17 -6.55
N ALA A 154 -6.12 8.09 -5.85
CA ALA A 154 -7.56 8.34 -5.90
C ALA A 154 -7.82 9.68 -6.58
N MET A 155 -8.72 9.72 -7.54
CA MET A 155 -9.05 10.93 -8.33
C MET A 155 -10.55 11.05 -8.53
N GLU A 156 -11.02 12.30 -8.65
CA GLU A 156 -12.34 12.67 -9.12
C GLU A 156 -12.18 13.57 -10.36
N GLY A 157 -12.53 13.04 -11.52
CA GLY A 157 -12.15 13.66 -12.78
C GLY A 157 -10.62 13.85 -12.86
N ASP A 158 -10.18 15.11 -13.05
CA ASP A 158 -8.76 15.48 -13.04
C ASP A 158 -8.24 15.91 -11.65
N THR A 159 -9.11 15.94 -10.65
CA THR A 159 -8.73 16.34 -9.29
C THR A 159 -8.15 15.16 -8.53
N ILE A 160 -6.93 15.33 -8.01
CA ILE A 160 -6.27 14.35 -7.14
C ILE A 160 -6.88 14.45 -5.74
N LEU A 161 -7.45 13.36 -5.24
CA LEU A 161 -7.99 13.26 -3.89
C LEU A 161 -6.91 12.81 -2.89
N ALA A 162 -6.11 11.85 -3.28
CA ALA A 162 -4.97 11.35 -2.51
C ALA A 162 -4.02 10.55 -3.39
N THR A 163 -2.74 10.52 -3.01
CA THR A 163 -1.72 9.69 -3.66
C THR A 163 -0.83 8.99 -2.63
N THR A 164 -0.22 7.86 -3.03
CA THR A 164 0.90 7.30 -2.29
C THR A 164 1.97 8.39 -2.06
N PRO A 165 2.67 8.45 -0.92
CA PRO A 165 2.69 7.50 0.19
C PRO A 165 1.56 7.63 1.21
N ASP A 166 0.64 8.61 1.11
CA ASP A 166 -0.54 8.63 1.96
C ASP A 166 -1.39 7.38 1.72
N LEU A 167 -2.07 6.90 2.75
CA LEU A 167 -2.84 5.67 2.69
C LEU A 167 -4.22 5.94 2.11
N ILE A 168 -4.55 5.27 1.01
CA ILE A 168 -5.92 5.21 0.51
C ILE A 168 -6.54 3.93 1.07
N CYS A 169 -7.55 4.09 1.90
CA CYS A 169 -8.22 2.99 2.58
C CYS A 169 -9.68 2.91 2.10
N VAL A 170 -10.14 1.70 1.79
CA VAL A 170 -11.50 1.45 1.36
C VAL A 170 -12.22 0.60 2.39
N PHE A 171 -13.43 0.97 2.75
CA PHE A 171 -14.29 0.26 3.69
C PHE A 171 -15.63 -0.05 3.03
N ASP A 172 -16.15 -1.25 3.24
CA ASP A 172 -17.54 -1.58 2.91
C ASP A 172 -18.47 -0.69 3.72
N ALA A 173 -19.33 0.05 3.04
CA ALA A 173 -20.23 1.04 3.68
C ALA A 173 -21.33 0.40 4.52
N ASN A 174 -21.65 -0.89 4.30
CA ASN A 174 -22.70 -1.59 5.01
C ASN A 174 -22.18 -2.33 6.25
N THR A 175 -20.92 -2.79 6.22
CA THR A 175 -20.35 -3.63 7.29
C THR A 175 -19.25 -2.93 8.06
N GLY A 176 -18.60 -1.91 7.48
CA GLY A 176 -17.40 -1.27 8.02
C GLY A 176 -16.14 -2.13 7.89
N THR A 177 -16.20 -3.21 7.14
CA THR A 177 -15.05 -4.09 6.90
C THR A 177 -14.09 -3.43 5.92
N PRO A 178 -12.77 -3.42 6.20
CA PRO A 178 -11.77 -2.98 5.24
C PRO A 178 -11.78 -3.84 3.96
N VAL A 179 -11.64 -3.18 2.81
CA VAL A 179 -11.65 -3.80 1.48
C VAL A 179 -10.30 -3.58 0.83
N THR A 180 -9.64 -4.68 0.43
CA THR A 180 -8.35 -4.63 -0.27
C THR A 180 -8.52 -4.58 -1.79
N ALA A 181 -7.44 -4.28 -2.51
CA ALA A 181 -7.43 -4.30 -3.97
C ALA A 181 -7.77 -5.69 -4.55
N GLU A 182 -7.53 -6.79 -3.80
CA GLU A 182 -7.92 -8.13 -4.22
C GLU A 182 -9.41 -8.41 -4.01
N THR A 183 -10.00 -7.88 -2.93
CA THR A 183 -11.38 -8.21 -2.52
C THR A 183 -12.42 -7.24 -3.05
N ILE A 184 -12.01 -6.05 -3.49
CA ILE A 184 -12.95 -5.07 -4.07
C ILE A 184 -13.61 -5.61 -5.33
N LYS A 185 -14.91 -5.42 -5.48
CA LYS A 185 -15.70 -5.99 -6.58
C LYS A 185 -16.87 -5.10 -6.97
N TYR A 186 -17.38 -5.32 -8.16
CA TYR A 186 -18.58 -4.66 -8.68
C TYR A 186 -19.74 -4.71 -7.69
N GLY A 187 -20.47 -3.61 -7.60
CA GLY A 187 -21.68 -3.46 -6.80
C GLY A 187 -21.47 -3.17 -5.31
N LEU A 188 -20.24 -3.26 -4.81
CA LEU A 188 -19.93 -2.97 -3.41
C LEU A 188 -20.14 -1.48 -3.10
N ALA A 189 -20.89 -1.18 -2.04
CA ALA A 189 -20.98 0.18 -1.52
C ALA A 189 -19.76 0.45 -0.61
N VAL A 190 -19.05 1.56 -0.83
CA VAL A 190 -17.78 1.82 -0.15
C VAL A 190 -17.65 3.25 0.35
N ASN A 191 -16.89 3.40 1.44
CA ASN A 191 -16.29 4.66 1.88
C ASN A 191 -14.79 4.62 1.59
N VAL A 192 -14.28 5.68 0.98
CA VAL A 192 -12.85 5.84 0.66
C VAL A 192 -12.25 6.90 1.56
N LEU A 193 -11.19 6.55 2.25
CA LEU A 193 -10.48 7.43 3.17
C LEU A 193 -9.07 7.70 2.68
N GLY A 194 -8.57 8.89 2.99
CA GLY A 194 -7.16 9.21 2.95
C GLY A 194 -6.62 9.35 4.37
N LEU A 195 -5.56 8.64 4.68
CA LEU A 195 -4.86 8.77 5.95
C LEU A 195 -3.43 9.24 5.70
N PRO A 196 -2.95 10.29 6.40
CA PRO A 196 -1.62 10.82 6.18
C PRO A 196 -0.56 9.79 6.55
N CYS A 197 0.48 9.70 5.74
CA CYS A 197 1.63 8.85 6.02
C CYS A 197 2.52 9.45 7.10
N ASP A 198 3.42 8.62 7.66
CA ASP A 198 4.48 9.12 8.53
C ASP A 198 5.36 10.14 7.77
N PRO A 199 5.79 11.25 8.41
CA PRO A 199 6.59 12.29 7.78
C PRO A 199 7.86 11.81 7.09
N ILE A 200 8.45 10.70 7.51
CA ILE A 200 9.65 10.11 6.87
C ILE A 200 9.42 9.81 5.39
N TRP A 201 8.18 9.47 5.01
CA TRP A 201 7.79 9.15 3.64
C TRP A 201 7.66 10.35 2.73
N ARG A 202 7.67 11.56 3.29
CA ARG A 202 7.57 12.82 2.54
C ARG A 202 8.91 13.41 2.15
N SER A 203 10.02 12.75 2.54
CA SER A 203 11.34 13.15 2.10
C SER A 203 11.52 12.89 0.60
N GLU A 204 12.31 13.71 -0.09
CA GLU A 204 12.59 13.57 -1.52
C GLU A 204 13.06 12.15 -1.86
N LYS A 205 14.03 11.63 -1.11
CA LYS A 205 14.53 10.25 -1.28
C LYS A 205 13.44 9.17 -1.13
N ALA A 206 12.49 9.38 -0.23
CA ALA A 206 11.39 8.43 -0.07
C ALA A 206 10.41 8.54 -1.24
N LEU A 207 10.08 9.74 -1.68
CA LEU A 207 9.20 9.96 -2.83
C LEU A 207 9.76 9.38 -4.12
N ASP A 208 11.08 9.35 -4.29
CA ASP A 208 11.75 8.69 -5.42
C ASP A 208 11.49 7.17 -5.47
N ILE A 209 11.14 6.54 -4.33
CA ILE A 209 10.94 5.08 -4.21
C ILE A 209 9.47 4.72 -4.05
N ILE A 210 8.66 5.56 -3.39
CA ILE A 210 7.27 5.26 -3.06
C ILE A 210 6.28 6.34 -3.50
N GLY A 211 6.74 7.42 -4.06
CA GLY A 211 5.88 8.48 -4.59
C GLY A 211 5.18 8.09 -5.89
N PRO A 212 4.19 8.87 -6.34
CA PRO A 212 3.40 8.53 -7.52
C PRO A 212 4.26 8.42 -8.79
N ARG A 213 5.30 9.23 -8.97
CA ARG A 213 6.21 9.16 -10.12
C ARG A 213 6.97 7.83 -10.22
N TYR A 214 7.31 7.20 -9.09
CA TYR A 214 7.90 5.86 -9.07
C TYR A 214 6.98 4.83 -9.73
N PHE A 215 5.68 4.96 -9.53
CA PHE A 215 4.65 4.10 -10.14
C PHE A 215 4.22 4.56 -11.53
N LYS A 216 4.96 5.52 -12.14
CA LYS A 216 4.75 6.05 -13.50
C LYS A 216 3.48 6.90 -13.65
N TYR A 217 2.99 7.49 -12.58
CA TYR A 217 1.99 8.55 -12.66
C TYR A 217 2.71 9.89 -12.86
N ASP A 218 2.31 10.65 -13.86
CA ASP A 218 2.87 12.01 -14.11
C ASP A 218 2.17 13.05 -13.22
N ILE A 219 2.26 12.82 -11.93
CA ILE A 219 1.71 13.68 -10.88
C ILE A 219 2.71 13.79 -9.73
N ASP A 220 2.76 14.94 -9.09
CA ASP A 220 3.52 15.15 -7.87
C ASP A 220 2.71 14.74 -6.65
N TYR A 221 3.42 14.29 -5.61
CA TYR A 221 2.80 14.00 -4.32
C TYR A 221 2.22 15.27 -3.71
N GLN A 222 0.96 15.19 -3.31
CA GLN A 222 0.26 16.24 -2.58
C GLN A 222 -0.17 15.65 -1.22
N PRO A 223 0.35 16.16 -0.10
CA PRO A 223 -0.03 15.65 1.22
C PRO A 223 -1.50 15.92 1.53
N LEU A 224 -2.11 14.99 2.26
CA LEU A 224 -3.48 15.10 2.77
C LEU A 224 -3.64 16.21 3.80
#